data_56f7c37304af8f9b746ff1d209f2285b
#
_entry.id   56f7c37304af8f9b746ff1d209f2285b
#
_cell.length_a   1.000
_cell.length_b   1.000
_cell.length_c   1.000
_cell.angle_alpha   90.00
_cell.angle_beta   90.00
_cell.angle_gamma   90.00
#
_symmetry.space_group_name_H-M   'P 1'
#
loop_
_entity.id
_entity.type
_entity.pdbx_description
1 polymer ?
#
loop_
_entity_poly.entity_id
_entity_poly.type
_entity_poly.pdbx_seq_one_letter_code
_entity_poly.pdbx_strand_id
1 'polypeptide(L)'
;MGRKFTKLNTWFTFILLAAVMNVALARGVVAQKTDTSYLRLLKGKTSRPVSSKSLLHLSLPPLKPAVISNTKIFVARPDDKLLANVQIFPNPVVDMLNVKYTVSRGAFVNVKIMDVLGNDVLTLFSQRVDLGDQTINYNLNNKLSRGFYFLRINVGTESVNKRISVL
;
A
#
# COMPACT_ATOMS: atom_id res chain seq x y z
N MET A 1 56.42 6.65 -36.02
CA MET A 1 55.90 5.32 -35.68
C MET A 1 55.56 5.33 -34.21
N GLY A 2 54.32 5.39 -33.81
CA GLY A 2 54.00 5.41 -32.40
C GLY A 2 52.53 5.56 -32.07
N ARG A 3 51.96 4.56 -31.38
CA ARG A 3 50.82 4.63 -30.48
C ARG A 3 49.41 4.69 -31.09
N LYS A 4 48.98 3.56 -31.64
CA LYS A 4 47.54 3.28 -31.81
C LYS A 4 47.03 2.02 -31.06
N PHE A 5 47.79 1.49 -30.12
CA PHE A 5 47.46 0.22 -29.43
C PHE A 5 46.75 0.37 -28.07
N THR A 6 46.58 1.58 -27.54
CA THR A 6 46.08 1.76 -26.17
C THR A 6 44.55 1.86 -26.05
N LYS A 7 43.82 2.05 -27.13
CA LYS A 7 42.34 2.17 -27.06
C LYS A 7 41.60 0.84 -27.16
N LEU A 8 42.27 -0.20 -27.66
CA LEU A 8 41.63 -1.51 -27.79
C LEU A 8 41.62 -2.29 -26.46
N ASN A 9 42.63 -2.08 -25.60
CA ASN A 9 42.72 -2.78 -24.31
C ASN A 9 41.75 -2.29 -23.27
N THR A 10 41.37 -1.02 -23.26
CA THR A 10 40.44 -0.48 -22.28
C THR A 10 39.00 -0.99 -22.53
N TRP A 11 38.61 -1.21 -23.77
CA TRP A 11 37.28 -1.74 -24.07
C TRP A 11 37.15 -3.22 -23.70
N PHE A 12 38.20 -4.02 -23.94
CA PHE A 12 38.27 -5.41 -23.50
C PHE A 12 38.23 -5.56 -21.96
N THR A 13 38.87 -4.65 -21.22
CA THR A 13 38.81 -4.69 -19.74
C THR A 13 37.41 -4.38 -19.22
N PHE A 14 36.66 -3.46 -19.86
CA PHE A 14 35.26 -3.19 -19.49
C PHE A 14 34.32 -4.37 -19.78
N ILE A 15 34.50 -5.05 -20.92
CA ILE A 15 33.72 -6.25 -21.27
C ILE A 15 34.00 -7.38 -20.31
N LEU A 16 35.29 -7.59 -19.95
CA LEU A 16 35.69 -8.63 -19.00
C LEU A 16 35.14 -8.34 -17.59
N LEU A 17 35.17 -7.07 -17.15
CA LEU A 17 34.60 -6.64 -15.87
C LEU A 17 33.08 -6.84 -15.81
N ALA A 18 32.36 -6.51 -16.90
CA ALA A 18 30.94 -6.73 -17.01
C ALA A 18 30.55 -8.22 -17.00
N ALA A 19 31.35 -9.08 -17.61
CA ALA A 19 31.14 -10.52 -17.62
C ALA A 19 31.34 -11.13 -16.22
N VAL A 20 32.34 -10.68 -15.45
CA VAL A 20 32.60 -11.14 -14.08
C VAL A 20 31.48 -10.70 -13.14
N MET A 21 30.93 -9.47 -13.35
CA MET A 21 29.84 -8.96 -12.51
C MET A 21 28.53 -9.72 -12.70
N ASN A 22 28.26 -10.22 -13.93
CA ASN A 22 27.07 -11.06 -14.18
C ASN A 22 27.16 -12.46 -13.56
N VAL A 23 28.34 -13.03 -13.39
CA VAL A 23 28.53 -14.33 -12.74
C VAL A 23 28.33 -14.24 -11.21
N ALA A 24 28.65 -13.08 -10.62
CA ALA A 24 28.45 -12.86 -9.18
C ALA A 24 26.96 -12.72 -8.77
N LEU A 25 26.10 -12.23 -9.70
CA LEU A 25 24.66 -12.06 -9.43
C LEU A 25 23.84 -13.35 -9.60
N ALA A 26 24.42 -14.41 -10.19
CA ALA A 26 23.73 -15.68 -10.42
C ALA A 26 23.73 -16.64 -9.22
N ARG A 27 24.34 -16.26 -8.09
CA ARG A 27 24.37 -17.06 -6.86
C ARG A 27 23.47 -16.43 -5.81
N GLY A 28 22.18 -16.75 -5.83
CA GLY A 28 21.34 -16.27 -4.75
C GLY A 28 19.84 -16.50 -4.85
N VAL A 29 19.40 -17.51 -5.56
CA VAL A 29 18.05 -18.03 -5.32
C VAL A 29 18.17 -19.33 -4.51
N VAL A 30 18.34 -19.18 -3.20
CA VAL A 30 18.11 -20.27 -2.27
C VAL A 30 16.58 -20.44 -2.17
N ALA A 31 16.06 -21.47 -2.79
CA ALA A 31 14.68 -21.89 -2.59
C ALA A 31 14.48 -22.18 -1.09
N GLN A 32 13.73 -21.33 -0.41
CA GLN A 32 13.26 -21.61 0.93
C GLN A 32 12.37 -22.83 0.88
N LYS A 33 12.90 -23.94 1.41
CA LYS A 33 12.14 -25.15 1.67
C LYS A 33 11.10 -24.78 2.73
N THR A 34 9.84 -24.67 2.31
CA THR A 34 8.71 -24.54 3.25
C THR A 34 8.62 -25.82 4.06
N ASP A 35 8.95 -25.72 5.36
CA ASP A 35 8.80 -26.79 6.32
C ASP A 35 7.30 -27.09 6.51
N THR A 36 6.84 -28.14 5.85
CA THR A 36 5.48 -28.68 6.02
C THR A 36 5.40 -29.70 7.17
N SER A 37 6.29 -29.64 8.11
CA SER A 37 6.36 -30.59 9.25
C SER A 37 5.15 -30.50 10.18
N TYR A 38 4.44 -29.37 10.25
CA TYR A 38 3.24 -29.25 11.08
C TYR A 38 1.98 -29.93 10.48
N LEU A 39 1.99 -30.20 9.15
CA LEU A 39 0.86 -30.94 8.54
C LEU A 39 0.89 -32.45 8.83
N ARG A 40 2.02 -32.97 9.30
CA ARG A 40 2.13 -34.35 9.75
C ARG A 40 1.52 -34.64 11.12
N LEU A 41 1.38 -33.60 11.95
CA LEU A 41 0.78 -33.69 13.28
C LEU A 41 -0.75 -33.80 13.26
N LEU A 42 -1.40 -33.40 12.15
CA LEU A 42 -2.86 -33.44 12.00
C LEU A 42 -3.38 -34.75 11.38
N LYS A 43 -2.47 -35.64 10.94
CA LYS A 43 -2.89 -36.97 10.46
C LYS A 43 -2.98 -37.90 11.67
N GLY A 44 -4.04 -37.70 12.45
CA GLY A 44 -4.39 -38.52 13.58
C GLY A 44 -4.57 -39.98 13.18
N LYS A 45 -3.86 -40.83 13.86
CA LYS A 45 -3.97 -42.27 13.84
C LYS A 45 -5.43 -42.68 14.06
N THR A 46 -6.00 -43.30 13.04
CA THR A 46 -7.26 -44.03 13.13
C THR A 46 -7.09 -45.21 14.04
N SER A 47 -8.09 -45.38 14.92
CA SER A 47 -8.61 -46.59 15.49
C SER A 47 -7.73 -47.53 16.31
N ARG A 48 -7.94 -47.46 17.63
CA ARG A 48 -8.06 -48.66 18.46
C ARG A 48 -9.30 -48.53 19.31
N PRO A 49 -10.19 -49.50 19.33
CA PRO A 49 -11.30 -49.52 20.31
C PRO A 49 -10.72 -49.88 21.65
N VAL A 50 -10.62 -48.91 22.55
CA VAL A 50 -10.32 -49.19 23.96
C VAL A 50 -11.63 -49.28 24.68
N SER A 51 -11.89 -50.50 25.11
CA SER A 51 -12.93 -50.91 26.07
C SER A 51 -13.08 -49.90 27.19
N SER A 52 -14.31 -49.47 27.36
CA SER A 52 -14.85 -48.73 28.47
C SER A 52 -14.55 -49.40 29.81
N LYS A 53 -13.97 -48.63 30.73
CA LYS A 53 -14.23 -48.65 32.19
C LYS A 53 -13.19 -47.76 32.87
N SER A 54 -13.45 -46.48 32.91
CA SER A 54 -12.94 -45.63 33.98
C SER A 54 -13.85 -44.41 34.06
N LEU A 55 -14.77 -44.47 35.00
CA LEU A 55 -15.62 -43.36 35.41
C LEU A 55 -14.74 -42.39 36.20
N LEU A 56 -14.00 -41.56 35.52
CA LEU A 56 -13.49 -40.35 36.10
C LEU A 56 -14.60 -39.33 36.08
N HIS A 57 -15.36 -39.25 37.18
CA HIS A 57 -16.21 -38.11 37.48
C HIS A 57 -15.29 -36.87 37.64
N LEU A 58 -14.91 -36.25 36.52
CA LEU A 58 -14.37 -34.93 36.55
C LEU A 58 -15.55 -33.97 36.73
N SER A 59 -15.83 -33.65 38.00
CA SER A 59 -16.76 -32.58 38.35
C SER A 59 -16.14 -31.26 37.92
N LEU A 60 -16.39 -30.85 36.69
CA LEU A 60 -16.06 -29.51 36.21
C LEU A 60 -16.96 -28.53 37.01
N PRO A 61 -16.37 -27.50 37.63
CA PRO A 61 -17.17 -26.46 38.25
C PRO A 61 -18.05 -25.82 37.16
N PRO A 62 -19.31 -25.46 37.49
CA PRO A 62 -20.23 -24.88 36.53
C PRO A 62 -19.60 -23.60 35.97
N LEU A 63 -19.36 -23.59 34.64
CA LEU A 63 -18.94 -22.41 33.94
C LEU A 63 -19.99 -21.33 34.18
N LYS A 64 -19.62 -20.28 34.90
CA LYS A 64 -20.43 -19.08 34.97
C LYS A 64 -20.65 -18.61 33.52
N PRO A 65 -21.92 -18.37 33.09
CA PRO A 65 -22.13 -17.85 31.74
C PRO A 65 -21.33 -16.56 31.61
N ALA A 66 -20.44 -16.55 30.63
CA ALA A 66 -19.72 -15.34 30.30
C ALA A 66 -20.78 -14.28 29.96
N VAL A 67 -20.78 -13.20 30.73
CA VAL A 67 -21.57 -12.03 30.39
C VAL A 67 -21.02 -11.55 29.03
N ILE A 68 -21.76 -11.86 27.97
CA ILE A 68 -21.50 -11.32 26.66
C ILE A 68 -21.79 -9.82 26.79
N SER A 69 -20.76 -9.05 27.07
CA SER A 69 -20.81 -7.62 26.88
C SER A 69 -21.26 -7.40 25.45
N ASN A 70 -22.44 -6.82 25.25
CA ASN A 70 -22.86 -6.33 23.94
C ASN A 70 -21.96 -5.14 23.55
N THR A 71 -20.68 -5.43 23.39
CA THR A 71 -19.79 -4.50 22.71
C THR A 71 -20.32 -4.47 21.28
N LYS A 72 -21.04 -3.41 20.93
CA LYS A 72 -21.41 -3.14 19.56
C LYS A 72 -20.11 -3.12 18.76
N ILE A 73 -19.80 -4.26 18.13
CA ILE A 73 -18.77 -4.30 17.11
C ILE A 73 -19.31 -3.38 16.02
N PHE A 74 -18.75 -2.19 15.91
CA PHE A 74 -18.97 -1.32 14.78
C PHE A 74 -18.33 -2.02 13.57
N VAL A 75 -19.09 -2.91 12.95
CA VAL A 75 -18.80 -3.34 11.59
C VAL A 75 -19.05 -2.09 10.73
N ALA A 76 -17.97 -1.45 10.31
CA ALA A 76 -18.05 -0.34 9.36
C ALA A 76 -18.87 -0.85 8.17
N ARG A 77 -20.05 -0.28 7.95
CA ARG A 77 -20.87 -0.61 6.79
C ARG A 77 -20.08 -0.19 5.55
N PRO A 78 -20.11 -0.98 4.48
CA PRO A 78 -19.42 -0.60 3.23
C PRO A 78 -19.90 0.74 2.65
N ASP A 79 -21.00 1.28 3.13
CA ASP A 79 -21.58 2.54 2.67
C ASP A 79 -21.05 3.80 3.40
N ASP A 80 -20.24 3.64 4.46
CA ASP A 80 -19.65 4.77 5.17
C ASP A 80 -18.42 5.30 4.43
N LYS A 81 -18.65 5.88 3.25
CA LYS A 81 -17.59 6.59 2.51
C LYS A 81 -16.99 7.68 3.38
N LEU A 82 -15.68 7.60 3.59
CA LEU A 82 -14.93 8.64 4.29
C LEU A 82 -14.81 9.91 3.46
N LEU A 83 -14.69 9.75 2.14
CA LEU A 83 -14.46 10.82 1.19
C LEU A 83 -15.61 10.95 0.20
N ALA A 84 -16.27 12.09 0.18
CA ALA A 84 -17.37 12.40 -0.72
C ALA A 84 -17.18 13.76 -1.42
N ASN A 85 -18.02 14.06 -2.39
CA ASN A 85 -18.17 15.37 -3.06
C ASN A 85 -16.86 15.99 -3.57
N VAL A 86 -15.95 15.16 -4.09
CA VAL A 86 -14.65 15.65 -4.60
C VAL A 86 -14.86 16.47 -5.87
N GLN A 87 -14.54 17.76 -5.78
CA GLN A 87 -14.58 18.73 -6.88
C GLN A 87 -13.22 19.41 -7.04
N ILE A 88 -12.81 19.62 -8.27
CA ILE A 88 -11.53 20.24 -8.62
C ILE A 88 -11.80 21.30 -9.67
N PHE A 89 -11.40 22.54 -9.39
CA PHE A 89 -11.62 23.65 -10.30
C PHE A 89 -10.55 24.74 -10.17
N PRO A 90 -10.28 25.51 -11.23
CA PRO A 90 -10.70 25.26 -12.59
C PRO A 90 -10.03 24.01 -13.19
N ASN A 91 -10.58 23.45 -14.24
CA ASN A 91 -9.93 22.43 -15.05
C ASN A 91 -10.27 22.75 -16.53
N PRO A 92 -9.32 23.21 -17.34
CA PRO A 92 -7.86 23.31 -17.11
C PRO A 92 -7.44 24.31 -16.04
N VAL A 93 -6.30 23.99 -15.39
CA VAL A 93 -5.67 24.81 -14.37
C VAL A 93 -4.58 25.67 -15.00
N VAL A 94 -4.50 26.95 -14.62
CA VAL A 94 -3.40 27.85 -14.97
C VAL A 94 -2.52 28.07 -13.77
N ASP A 95 -2.98 28.88 -12.82
CA ASP A 95 -2.18 29.25 -11.64
C ASP A 95 -2.72 28.68 -10.35
N MET A 96 -4.03 28.79 -10.13
CA MET A 96 -4.68 28.40 -8.89
C MET A 96 -5.49 27.12 -9.05
N LEU A 97 -5.24 26.16 -8.19
CA LEU A 97 -5.98 24.91 -8.08
C LEU A 97 -6.81 24.91 -6.80
N ASN A 98 -8.11 24.75 -6.93
CA ASN A 98 -9.01 24.60 -5.81
C ASN A 98 -9.55 23.18 -5.75
N VAL A 99 -9.46 22.57 -4.59
CA VAL A 99 -9.94 21.21 -4.33
C VAL A 99 -10.94 21.27 -3.18
N LYS A 100 -12.19 20.90 -3.46
CA LYS A 100 -13.25 20.77 -2.45
C LYS A 100 -13.59 19.30 -2.26
N TYR A 101 -13.78 18.88 -1.02
CA TYR A 101 -14.20 17.54 -0.67
C TYR A 101 -14.85 17.51 0.70
N THR A 102 -15.63 16.48 0.97
CA THR A 102 -16.31 16.27 2.25
C THR A 102 -15.70 15.05 2.93
N VAL A 103 -15.41 15.16 4.22
CA VAL A 103 -14.90 14.06 5.06
C VAL A 103 -15.96 13.69 6.10
N SER A 104 -16.36 12.42 6.14
CA SER A 104 -17.45 11.95 7.02
C SER A 104 -17.02 11.80 8.48
N ARG A 105 -15.72 11.72 8.76
CA ARG A 105 -15.14 11.67 10.12
C ARG A 105 -13.71 12.18 10.12
N GLY A 106 -13.24 12.68 11.25
CA GLY A 106 -11.86 13.17 11.37
C GLY A 106 -10.84 12.12 10.94
N ALA A 107 -10.05 12.45 9.91
CA ALA A 107 -9.09 11.56 9.29
C ALA A 107 -7.82 12.30 8.83
N PHE A 108 -6.77 11.53 8.59
CA PHE A 108 -5.59 12.06 7.92
C PHE A 108 -5.85 12.14 6.41
N VAL A 109 -5.65 13.31 5.85
CA VAL A 109 -5.84 13.58 4.42
C VAL A 109 -4.50 13.90 3.77
N ASN A 110 -4.25 13.25 2.65
CA ASN A 110 -3.08 13.49 1.82
C ASN A 110 -3.55 13.75 0.39
N VAL A 111 -3.23 14.94 -0.14
CA VAL A 111 -3.56 15.36 -1.50
C VAL A 111 -2.28 15.58 -2.28
N LYS A 112 -2.13 14.84 -3.38
CA LYS A 112 -0.94 14.84 -4.23
C LYS A 112 -1.30 14.97 -5.69
N ILE A 113 -0.39 15.56 -6.46
CA ILE A 113 -0.39 15.51 -7.93
C ILE A 113 0.63 14.47 -8.38
N MET A 114 0.19 13.63 -9.30
CA MET A 114 1.00 12.58 -9.94
C MET A 114 1.04 12.81 -11.44
N ASP A 115 2.12 12.35 -12.05
CA ASP A 115 2.24 12.28 -13.51
C ASP A 115 1.39 11.12 -14.10
N VAL A 116 1.42 10.99 -15.42
CA VAL A 116 0.69 9.91 -16.13
C VAL A 116 1.26 8.52 -15.86
N LEU A 117 2.49 8.42 -15.35
CA LEU A 117 3.12 7.16 -14.95
C LEU A 117 2.81 6.77 -13.50
N GLY A 118 2.17 7.68 -12.75
CA GLY A 118 1.81 7.46 -11.35
C GLY A 118 2.87 7.91 -10.34
N ASN A 119 3.92 8.63 -10.79
CA ASN A 119 4.93 9.17 -9.89
C ASN A 119 4.38 10.41 -9.18
N ASP A 120 4.65 10.53 -7.88
CA ASP A 120 4.31 11.72 -7.09
C ASP A 120 5.17 12.90 -7.55
N VAL A 121 4.54 13.95 -8.09
CA VAL A 121 5.22 15.17 -8.57
C VAL A 121 5.17 16.26 -7.52
N LEU A 122 4.01 16.44 -6.86
CA LEU A 122 3.80 17.52 -5.92
C LEU A 122 2.80 17.13 -4.84
N THR A 123 3.14 17.38 -3.56
CA THR A 123 2.20 17.25 -2.45
C THR A 123 1.56 18.59 -2.18
N LEU A 124 0.23 18.66 -2.25
CA LEU A 124 -0.54 19.87 -2.03
C LEU A 124 -0.91 20.04 -0.57
N PHE A 125 -1.26 18.93 0.10
CA PHE A 125 -1.77 18.91 1.46
C PHE A 125 -1.49 17.57 2.13
N SER A 126 -1.12 17.59 3.42
CA SER A 126 -0.83 16.37 4.17
C SER A 126 -1.01 16.64 5.66
N GLN A 127 -2.26 16.58 6.14
CA GLN A 127 -2.62 16.88 7.53
C GLN A 127 -3.87 16.12 7.97
N ARG A 128 -4.09 16.09 9.29
CA ARG A 128 -5.36 15.63 9.85
C ARG A 128 -6.40 16.72 9.73
N VAL A 129 -7.59 16.36 9.27
CA VAL A 129 -8.75 17.25 9.16
C VAL A 129 -9.91 16.71 9.98
N ASP A 130 -10.80 17.61 10.41
CA ASP A 130 -12.04 17.26 11.07
C ASP A 130 -13.11 16.87 10.06
N LEU A 131 -14.21 16.34 10.58
CA LEU A 131 -15.39 16.02 9.75
C LEU A 131 -15.95 17.29 9.08
N GLY A 132 -16.53 17.13 7.91
CA GLY A 132 -17.22 18.20 7.17
C GLY A 132 -16.55 18.57 5.85
N ASP A 133 -16.96 19.71 5.31
CA ASP A 133 -16.48 20.21 4.02
C ASP A 133 -15.11 20.87 4.17
N GLN A 134 -14.19 20.45 3.32
CA GLN A 134 -12.82 20.93 3.28
C GLN A 134 -12.56 21.62 1.94
N THR A 135 -11.75 22.67 1.98
CA THR A 135 -11.31 23.37 0.77
C THR A 135 -9.81 23.62 0.84
N ILE A 136 -9.11 23.23 -0.19
CA ILE A 136 -7.67 23.48 -0.38
C ILE A 136 -7.51 24.40 -1.57
N ASN A 137 -6.84 25.53 -1.36
CA ASN A 137 -6.44 26.43 -2.43
C ASN A 137 -4.92 26.35 -2.56
N TYR A 138 -4.45 25.97 -3.72
CA TYR A 138 -3.02 25.81 -3.95
C TYR A 138 -2.58 26.57 -5.19
N ASN A 139 -1.52 27.36 -5.04
CA ASN A 139 -0.90 28.07 -6.15
C ASN A 139 0.18 27.21 -6.80
N LEU A 140 -0.02 26.88 -8.07
CA LEU A 140 0.89 26.06 -8.84
C LEU A 140 2.11 26.86 -9.34
N ASN A 141 1.94 28.16 -9.70
CA ASN A 141 3.01 29.09 -10.12
C ASN A 141 4.18 28.40 -10.83
N ASN A 142 3.97 27.89 -12.03
CA ASN A 142 4.99 27.20 -12.85
C ASN A 142 5.67 25.98 -12.17
N LYS A 143 5.08 25.41 -11.12
CA LYS A 143 5.59 24.20 -10.47
C LYS A 143 5.35 22.93 -11.29
N LEU A 144 4.45 23.01 -12.25
CA LEU A 144 4.11 21.91 -13.16
C LEU A 144 4.27 22.38 -14.60
N SER A 145 4.78 21.51 -15.44
CA SER A 145 4.78 21.72 -16.89
C SER A 145 3.36 21.57 -17.45
N ARG A 146 3.12 22.15 -18.63
CA ARG A 146 1.85 21.94 -19.34
C ARG A 146 1.63 20.47 -19.64
N GLY A 147 0.41 19.96 -19.35
CA GLY A 147 0.13 18.54 -19.57
C GLY A 147 -1.02 18.00 -18.73
N PHE A 148 -1.16 16.68 -18.76
CA PHE A 148 -2.14 15.96 -17.97
C PHE A 148 -1.51 15.35 -16.73
N TYR A 149 -2.22 15.48 -15.62
CA TYR A 149 -1.83 14.96 -14.31
C TYR A 149 -3.01 14.29 -13.64
N PHE A 150 -2.74 13.52 -12.60
CA PHE A 150 -3.75 12.97 -11.72
C PHE A 150 -3.62 13.59 -10.34
N LEU A 151 -4.71 14.16 -9.84
CA LEU A 151 -4.82 14.55 -8.44
C LEU A 151 -5.35 13.36 -7.66
N ARG A 152 -4.56 12.90 -6.69
CA ARG A 152 -4.92 11.83 -5.76
C ARG A 152 -5.24 12.41 -4.41
N ILE A 153 -6.40 12.05 -3.87
CA ILE A 153 -6.83 12.37 -2.51
C ILE A 153 -6.94 11.08 -1.75
N ASN A 154 -6.15 10.91 -0.70
CA ASN A 154 -6.21 9.78 0.21
C ASN A 154 -6.80 10.25 1.54
N VAL A 155 -7.82 9.56 2.04
CA VAL A 155 -8.45 9.82 3.35
C VAL A 155 -8.55 8.48 4.09
N GLY A 156 -7.70 8.28 5.07
CA GLY A 156 -7.60 6.99 5.75
C GLY A 156 -7.29 5.86 4.75
N THR A 157 -8.23 4.96 4.56
CA THR A 157 -8.11 3.81 3.63
C THR A 157 -8.70 4.08 2.23
N GLU A 158 -9.39 5.21 2.06
CA GLU A 158 -10.00 5.56 0.78
C GLU A 158 -9.09 6.43 -0.08
N SER A 159 -9.17 6.22 -1.38
CA SER A 159 -8.42 6.98 -2.37
C SER A 159 -9.28 7.32 -3.57
N VAL A 160 -9.23 8.58 -4.00
CA VAL A 160 -9.89 9.07 -5.21
C VAL A 160 -8.88 9.73 -6.12
N ASN A 161 -8.88 9.34 -7.40
CA ASN A 161 -8.06 9.94 -8.44
C ASN A 161 -8.94 10.75 -9.40
N LYS A 162 -8.53 11.98 -9.68
CA LYS A 162 -9.17 12.85 -10.66
C LYS A 162 -8.15 13.37 -11.66
N ARG A 163 -8.45 13.31 -12.95
CA ARG A 163 -7.59 13.88 -14.00
C ARG A 163 -7.72 15.41 -14.02
N ILE A 164 -6.60 16.08 -14.08
CA ILE A 164 -6.48 17.53 -14.27
C ILE A 164 -5.63 17.84 -15.50
N SER A 165 -5.88 18.97 -16.14
CA SER A 165 -5.05 19.49 -17.23
C SER A 165 -4.41 20.80 -16.78
N VAL A 166 -3.12 20.97 -17.01
CA VAL A 166 -2.36 22.19 -16.69
C VAL A 166 -1.98 22.89 -18.01
N LEU A 167 -2.23 24.20 -18.10
CA LEU A 167 -1.98 25.04 -19.29
C LEU A 167 -0.71 25.89 -19.14
#